data_100abbdb49d6261189accd4c9a2c5e8d
#
_entry.id   100abbdb49d6261189accd4c9a2c5e8d
#
_cell.length_a   1.000
_cell.length_b   1.000
_cell.length_c   1.000
_cell.angle_alpha   90.00
_cell.angle_beta   90.00
_cell.angle_gamma   90.00
#
_symmetry.space_group_name_H-M   'P 1'
#
loop_
_entity.id
_entity.type
_entity.pdbx_description
1 polymer ?
#
loop_
_entity_poly.entity_id
_entity_poly.type
_entity_poly.pdbx_seq_one_letter_code
_entity_poly.pdbx_strand_id
1 'polypeptide(L)'
;ADLREAVCSKLKRDNNLDYKPENIVTSTGAKQSLANAILALVDDGDEVIIPTPYWVTYSELVKIARGKVVEIRSTLEDGFKVSPAQIEAAITPNTKVFMFSSPCNPSGAVYSKDELEALANLFKKYPAITILSDEIYEYINFEGKNESIAQFDFIKDQVVVINGLSKGFAMTGWRLGYTASNVAIAKGMEKLQGQFTSGTCSITQKAAVTALV
;
A
#
# COMPACT_ATOMS: atom_id res chain seq x y z
N ALA A 1 0.99 1.21 21.54
CA ALA A 1 -0.47 1.06 21.63
C ALA A 1 -1.15 2.28 21.01
N ASP A 2 -1.04 3.46 21.61
CA ASP A 2 -1.79 4.69 21.26
C ASP A 2 -1.75 5.04 19.75
N LEU A 3 -0.59 4.92 19.11
CA LEU A 3 -0.45 5.25 17.69
C LEU A 3 -1.21 4.25 16.78
N ARG A 4 -1.17 2.95 17.09
CA ARG A 4 -1.91 1.96 16.31
C ARG A 4 -3.42 2.19 16.43
N GLU A 5 -3.90 2.55 17.61
CA GLU A 5 -5.30 2.91 17.86
C GLU A 5 -5.70 4.19 17.11
N ALA A 6 -4.84 5.22 17.12
CA ALA A 6 -5.06 6.45 16.36
C ALA A 6 -5.13 6.18 14.84
N VAL A 7 -4.28 5.29 14.31
CA VAL A 7 -4.35 4.86 12.90
C VAL A 7 -5.66 4.14 12.62
N CYS A 8 -6.09 3.22 13.49
CA CYS A 8 -7.39 2.53 13.32
C CYS A 8 -8.55 3.54 13.30
N SER A 9 -8.55 4.50 14.24
CA SER A 9 -9.57 5.55 14.32
C SER A 9 -9.60 6.41 13.05
N LYS A 10 -8.42 6.81 12.54
CA LYS A 10 -8.28 7.52 11.28
C LYS A 10 -8.83 6.73 10.10
N LEU A 11 -8.43 5.46 9.96
CA LEU A 11 -8.88 4.60 8.86
C LEU A 11 -10.41 4.41 8.89
N LYS A 12 -10.98 4.30 10.08
CA LYS A 12 -12.45 4.24 10.23
C LYS A 12 -13.13 5.54 9.86
N ARG A 13 -12.64 6.68 10.37
CA ARG A 13 -13.22 8.01 10.16
C ARG A 13 -13.15 8.45 8.70
N ASP A 14 -11.97 8.32 8.08
CA ASP A 14 -11.69 8.93 6.77
C ASP A 14 -11.99 7.98 5.60
N ASN A 15 -11.71 6.69 5.78
CA ASN A 15 -11.78 5.68 4.72
C ASN A 15 -12.90 4.65 4.92
N ASN A 16 -13.60 4.67 6.08
CA ASN A 16 -14.57 3.68 6.50
C ASN A 16 -14.00 2.24 6.53
N LEU A 17 -12.71 2.11 6.86
CA LEU A 17 -12.03 0.83 6.98
C LEU A 17 -11.94 0.40 8.44
N ASP A 18 -12.41 -0.80 8.72
CA ASP A 18 -12.33 -1.41 10.06
C ASP A 18 -11.07 -2.27 10.19
N TYR A 19 -10.10 -1.77 10.96
CA TYR A 19 -8.90 -2.48 11.34
C TYR A 19 -8.72 -2.44 12.86
N LYS A 20 -8.02 -3.44 13.41
CA LYS A 20 -7.63 -3.51 14.80
C LYS A 20 -6.15 -3.15 14.95
N PRO A 21 -5.67 -2.76 16.15
CA PRO A 21 -4.26 -2.44 16.38
C PRO A 21 -3.27 -3.53 15.95
N GLU A 22 -3.67 -4.78 15.97
CA GLU A 22 -2.87 -5.94 15.53
C GLU A 22 -2.69 -6.01 13.99
N ASN A 23 -3.53 -5.30 13.24
CA ASN A 23 -3.42 -5.16 11.79
C ASN A 23 -2.43 -4.07 11.38
N ILE A 24 -2.00 -3.22 12.32
CA ILE A 24 -1.22 -2.01 12.03
C ILE A 24 0.25 -2.22 12.35
N VAL A 25 1.11 -1.95 11.36
CA VAL A 25 2.56 -1.84 11.57
C VAL A 25 2.99 -0.41 11.28
N THR A 26 3.62 0.25 12.26
CA THR A 26 4.15 1.60 12.11
C THR A 26 5.64 1.56 11.81
N SER A 27 6.09 2.34 10.82
CA SER A 27 7.44 2.25 10.25
C SER A 27 8.09 3.63 10.11
N THR A 28 9.38 3.67 9.86
CA THR A 28 10.15 4.90 9.64
C THR A 28 9.90 5.46 8.23
N GLY A 29 8.67 5.95 8.03
CA GLY A 29 8.12 6.43 6.76
C GLY A 29 7.53 5.31 5.91
N ALA A 30 6.61 5.68 4.99
CA ALA A 30 5.94 4.73 4.09
C ALA A 30 6.92 3.93 3.21
N LYS A 31 8.12 4.47 2.92
CA LYS A 31 9.16 3.72 2.21
C LYS A 31 9.59 2.47 2.97
N GLN A 32 9.75 2.53 4.30
CA GLN A 32 10.05 1.35 5.10
C GLN A 32 8.84 0.41 5.17
N SER A 33 7.62 0.95 5.22
CA SER A 33 6.40 0.14 5.15
C SER A 33 6.36 -0.70 3.86
N LEU A 34 6.66 -0.07 2.70
CA LEU A 34 6.80 -0.76 1.41
C LEU A 34 7.89 -1.82 1.43
N ALA A 35 9.08 -1.47 1.94
CA ALA A 35 10.20 -2.41 2.02
C ALA A 35 9.85 -3.63 2.88
N ASN A 36 9.23 -3.41 4.05
CA ASN A 36 8.79 -4.49 4.91
C ASN A 36 7.76 -5.40 4.22
N ALA A 37 6.80 -4.81 3.49
CA ALA A 37 5.78 -5.57 2.78
C ALA A 37 6.39 -6.42 1.65
N ILE A 38 7.23 -5.82 0.80
CA ILE A 38 7.88 -6.55 -0.30
C ILE A 38 8.78 -7.67 0.25
N LEU A 39 9.62 -7.39 1.24
CA LEU A 39 10.54 -8.40 1.81
C LEU A 39 9.80 -9.50 2.60
N ALA A 40 8.57 -9.26 3.04
CA ALA A 40 7.76 -10.27 3.72
C ALA A 40 6.96 -11.15 2.75
N LEU A 41 6.71 -10.68 1.52
CA LEU A 41 5.79 -11.30 0.57
C LEU A 41 6.45 -11.89 -0.66
N VAL A 42 7.64 -11.38 -1.03
CA VAL A 42 8.32 -11.70 -2.28
C VAL A 42 9.60 -12.47 -1.99
N ASP A 43 9.77 -13.60 -2.64
CA ASP A 43 10.98 -14.43 -2.63
C ASP A 43 11.61 -14.48 -4.03
N ASP A 44 12.74 -15.18 -4.14
CA ASP A 44 13.51 -15.32 -5.39
C ASP A 44 12.64 -15.88 -6.52
N GLY A 45 12.56 -15.12 -7.62
CA GLY A 45 11.79 -15.49 -8.80
C GLY A 45 10.30 -15.16 -8.75
N ASP A 46 9.76 -14.74 -7.62
CA ASP A 46 8.37 -14.25 -7.53
C ASP A 46 8.17 -12.99 -8.38
N GLU A 47 7.00 -12.87 -8.99
CA GLU A 47 6.65 -11.75 -9.85
C GLU A 47 5.79 -10.71 -9.13
N VAL A 48 6.17 -9.43 -9.33
CA VAL A 48 5.43 -8.27 -8.85
C VAL A 48 4.96 -7.44 -10.04
N ILE A 49 3.64 -7.35 -10.22
CA ILE A 49 3.03 -6.55 -11.28
C ILE A 49 2.96 -5.10 -10.83
N ILE A 50 3.46 -4.17 -11.66
CA ILE A 50 3.47 -2.73 -11.39
C ILE A 50 3.00 -1.97 -12.64
N PRO A 51 1.89 -1.21 -12.58
CA PRO A 51 1.49 -0.29 -13.65
C PRO A 51 2.50 0.86 -13.80
N THR A 52 2.88 1.17 -15.05
CA THR A 52 3.71 2.35 -15.33
C THR A 52 2.83 3.56 -15.68
N PRO A 53 3.27 4.82 -15.42
CA PRO A 53 4.48 5.18 -14.68
C PRO A 53 4.32 4.96 -13.18
N TYR A 54 5.39 4.66 -12.48
CA TYR A 54 5.39 4.43 -11.04
C TYR A 54 6.59 5.10 -10.35
N TRP A 55 6.54 5.21 -9.05
CA TRP A 55 7.65 5.72 -8.25
C TRP A 55 8.84 4.74 -8.27
N VAL A 56 10.00 5.21 -8.74
CA VAL A 56 11.21 4.38 -8.96
C VAL A 56 11.57 3.44 -7.81
N THR A 57 11.24 3.78 -6.57
CA THR A 57 11.50 2.92 -5.40
C THR A 57 10.80 1.55 -5.50
N TYR A 58 9.67 1.44 -6.18
CA TYR A 58 8.93 0.18 -6.25
C TYR A 58 9.76 -0.93 -6.90
N SER A 59 10.28 -0.68 -8.11
CA SER A 59 11.10 -1.67 -8.80
C SER A 59 12.40 -2.00 -8.06
N GLU A 60 13.00 -1.01 -7.40
CA GLU A 60 14.23 -1.25 -6.63
C GLU A 60 13.99 -2.14 -5.40
N LEU A 61 12.86 -1.98 -4.71
CA LEU A 61 12.49 -2.86 -3.59
C LEU A 61 12.25 -4.31 -4.06
N VAL A 62 11.60 -4.50 -5.20
CA VAL A 62 11.39 -5.83 -5.79
C VAL A 62 12.73 -6.49 -6.11
N LYS A 63 13.68 -5.74 -6.71
CA LYS A 63 15.04 -6.24 -6.98
C LYS A 63 15.80 -6.62 -5.70
N ILE A 64 15.67 -5.83 -4.64
CA ILE A 64 16.27 -6.13 -3.33
C ILE A 64 15.74 -7.46 -2.77
N ALA A 65 14.44 -7.73 -2.96
CA ALA A 65 13.84 -9.02 -2.60
C ALA A 65 14.16 -10.15 -3.58
N ARG A 66 14.94 -9.89 -4.64
CA ARG A 66 15.26 -10.82 -5.74
C ARG A 66 14.04 -11.27 -6.55
N GLY A 67 12.92 -10.53 -6.43
CA GLY A 67 11.73 -10.71 -7.23
C GLY A 67 11.91 -10.13 -8.64
N LYS A 68 10.99 -10.46 -9.51
CA LYS A 68 10.92 -10.00 -10.90
C LYS A 68 9.81 -8.96 -11.06
N VAL A 69 10.16 -7.79 -11.60
CA VAL A 69 9.19 -6.76 -11.95
C VAL A 69 8.49 -7.12 -13.25
N VAL A 70 7.17 -7.11 -13.26
CA VAL A 70 6.31 -7.25 -14.44
C VAL A 70 5.60 -5.93 -14.66
N GLU A 71 6.06 -5.15 -15.63
CA GLU A 71 5.50 -3.84 -15.92
C GLU A 71 4.29 -3.95 -16.84
N ILE A 72 3.19 -3.27 -16.48
CA ILE A 72 2.06 -3.05 -17.40
C ILE A 72 2.10 -1.60 -17.83
N ARG A 73 2.26 -1.38 -19.14
CA ARG A 73 2.30 -0.04 -19.69
C ARG A 73 0.90 0.56 -19.71
N SER A 74 0.75 1.73 -19.10
CA SER A 74 -0.41 2.60 -19.29
C SER A 74 -0.03 3.83 -20.11
N THR A 75 -1.01 4.49 -20.67
CA THR A 75 -0.83 5.64 -21.58
C THR A 75 -1.61 6.85 -21.07
N LEU A 76 -1.39 8.00 -21.69
CA LEU A 76 -2.16 9.21 -21.42
C LEU A 76 -3.65 9.01 -21.77
N GLU A 77 -3.92 8.29 -22.84
CA GLU A 77 -5.27 7.97 -23.30
C GLU A 77 -6.02 7.12 -22.28
N ASP A 78 -5.30 6.25 -21.52
CA ASP A 78 -5.86 5.46 -20.42
C ASP A 78 -5.90 6.25 -19.09
N GLY A 79 -5.54 7.53 -19.09
CA GLY A 79 -5.41 8.33 -17.89
C GLY A 79 -4.31 7.82 -16.94
N PHE A 80 -3.29 7.15 -17.46
CA PHE A 80 -2.21 6.48 -16.72
C PHE A 80 -2.72 5.43 -15.72
N LYS A 81 -3.82 4.75 -16.05
CA LYS A 81 -4.41 3.65 -15.28
C LYS A 81 -4.40 2.35 -16.10
N VAL A 82 -4.50 1.22 -15.42
CA VAL A 82 -4.58 -0.10 -16.06
C VAL A 82 -5.93 -0.74 -15.81
N SER A 83 -6.44 -1.43 -16.83
CA SER A 83 -7.69 -2.18 -16.74
C SER A 83 -7.50 -3.56 -16.11
N PRO A 84 -8.58 -4.18 -15.57
CA PRO A 84 -8.53 -5.56 -15.12
C PRO A 84 -8.02 -6.54 -16.20
N ALA A 85 -8.38 -6.35 -17.45
CA ALA A 85 -7.95 -7.22 -18.55
C ALA A 85 -6.44 -7.17 -18.79
N GLN A 86 -5.83 -5.98 -18.70
CA GLN A 86 -4.37 -5.83 -18.82
C GLN A 86 -3.64 -6.52 -17.67
N ILE A 87 -4.18 -6.40 -16.43
CA ILE A 87 -3.61 -7.07 -15.26
C ILE A 87 -3.75 -8.58 -15.41
N GLU A 88 -4.94 -9.08 -15.78
CA GLU A 88 -5.21 -10.52 -15.91
C GLU A 88 -4.28 -11.17 -16.97
N ALA A 89 -4.00 -10.46 -18.07
CA ALA A 89 -3.08 -10.92 -19.09
C ALA A 89 -1.61 -11.01 -18.62
N ALA A 90 -1.24 -10.28 -17.57
CA ALA A 90 0.11 -10.28 -17.00
C ALA A 90 0.27 -11.26 -15.84
N ILE A 91 -0.81 -11.86 -15.32
CA ILE A 91 -0.76 -12.81 -14.21
C ILE A 91 -0.18 -14.14 -14.69
N THR A 92 0.79 -14.65 -13.95
CA THR A 92 1.38 -15.98 -14.12
C THR A 92 1.30 -16.78 -12.81
N PRO A 93 1.63 -18.06 -12.78
CA PRO A 93 1.73 -18.83 -11.53
C PRO A 93 2.73 -18.28 -10.52
N ASN A 94 3.70 -17.47 -10.96
CA ASN A 94 4.72 -16.83 -10.12
C ASN A 94 4.30 -15.47 -9.58
N THR A 95 3.15 -14.92 -10.02
CA THR A 95 2.67 -13.62 -9.56
C THR A 95 2.25 -13.68 -8.09
N LYS A 96 2.91 -12.88 -7.25
CA LYS A 96 2.64 -12.78 -5.81
C LYS A 96 2.02 -11.46 -5.40
N VAL A 97 2.42 -10.38 -6.06
CA VAL A 97 2.04 -9.03 -5.67
C VAL A 97 1.58 -8.22 -6.87
N PHE A 98 0.51 -7.47 -6.71
CA PHE A 98 0.17 -6.32 -7.54
C PHE A 98 0.38 -5.05 -6.71
N MET A 99 1.16 -4.11 -7.21
CA MET A 99 1.51 -2.89 -6.48
C MET A 99 1.19 -1.65 -7.29
N PHE A 100 0.41 -0.74 -6.72
CA PHE A 100 0.02 0.52 -7.35
C PHE A 100 -0.12 1.64 -6.32
N SER A 101 -0.23 2.88 -6.78
CA SER A 101 -0.58 4.02 -5.92
C SER A 101 -1.76 4.81 -6.48
N SER A 102 -2.60 5.31 -5.55
CA SER A 102 -3.73 6.18 -5.87
C SER A 102 -3.95 7.16 -4.72
N PRO A 103 -3.70 8.47 -4.93
CA PRO A 103 -3.16 9.12 -6.14
C PRO A 103 -1.74 8.68 -6.49
N CYS A 104 -1.42 8.62 -7.77
CA CYS A 104 -0.17 8.06 -8.28
C CYS A 104 0.97 9.09 -8.33
N ASN A 105 2.15 8.68 -7.95
CA ASN A 105 3.40 9.38 -8.24
C ASN A 105 4.16 8.60 -9.35
N PRO A 106 4.39 9.19 -10.56
CA PRO A 106 4.40 10.62 -10.85
C PRO A 106 3.16 11.18 -11.57
N SER A 107 2.22 10.33 -12.04
CA SER A 107 1.19 10.74 -13.00
C SER A 107 0.08 11.61 -12.37
N GLY A 108 -0.14 11.53 -11.06
CA GLY A 108 -1.29 12.13 -10.39
C GLY A 108 -2.61 11.39 -10.62
N ALA A 109 -2.59 10.28 -11.36
CA ALA A 109 -3.78 9.49 -11.65
C ALA A 109 -4.46 9.00 -10.36
N VAL A 110 -5.78 9.09 -10.32
CA VAL A 110 -6.63 8.64 -9.21
C VAL A 110 -7.61 7.60 -9.72
N TYR A 111 -7.65 6.45 -9.07
CA TYR A 111 -8.64 5.43 -9.37
C TYR A 111 -9.98 5.79 -8.70
N SER A 112 -11.06 5.76 -9.47
CA SER A 112 -12.42 5.90 -8.97
C SER A 112 -12.86 4.64 -8.21
N LYS A 113 -13.96 4.76 -7.47
CA LYS A 113 -14.56 3.61 -6.78
C LYS A 113 -14.89 2.46 -7.74
N ASP A 114 -15.50 2.78 -8.88
CA ASP A 114 -15.92 1.78 -9.87
C ASP A 114 -14.70 1.06 -10.50
N GLU A 115 -13.63 1.81 -10.76
CA GLU A 115 -12.37 1.23 -11.26
C GLU A 115 -11.73 0.32 -10.21
N LEU A 116 -11.70 0.73 -8.95
CA LEU A 116 -11.20 -0.11 -7.85
C LEU A 116 -12.07 -1.34 -7.62
N GLU A 117 -13.39 -1.24 -7.77
CA GLU A 117 -14.30 -2.37 -7.68
C GLU A 117 -14.05 -3.38 -8.81
N ALA A 118 -13.79 -2.91 -10.03
CA ALA A 118 -13.42 -3.76 -11.14
C ALA A 118 -12.11 -4.51 -10.89
N LEU A 119 -11.10 -3.83 -10.32
CA LEU A 119 -9.85 -4.48 -9.88
C LEU A 119 -10.10 -5.49 -8.75
N ALA A 120 -10.91 -5.13 -7.76
CA ALA A 120 -11.26 -6.01 -6.65
C ALA A 120 -11.94 -7.30 -7.15
N ASN A 121 -12.86 -7.18 -8.10
CA ASN A 121 -13.53 -8.33 -8.72
C ASN A 121 -12.56 -9.22 -9.53
N LEU A 122 -11.53 -8.64 -10.14
CA LEU A 122 -10.46 -9.42 -10.74
C LEU A 122 -9.70 -10.21 -9.67
N PHE A 123 -9.18 -9.54 -8.64
CA PHE A 123 -8.33 -10.17 -7.63
C PHE A 123 -9.07 -11.19 -6.75
N LYS A 124 -10.39 -11.11 -6.64
CA LYS A 124 -11.21 -12.17 -6.05
C LYS A 124 -10.99 -13.53 -6.71
N LYS A 125 -10.64 -13.57 -8.00
CA LYS A 125 -10.31 -14.81 -8.73
C LYS A 125 -8.91 -15.35 -8.40
N TYR A 126 -8.04 -14.49 -7.84
CA TYR A 126 -6.63 -14.76 -7.58
C TYR A 126 -6.28 -14.54 -6.10
N PRO A 127 -6.82 -15.35 -5.17
CA PRO A 127 -6.70 -15.11 -3.73
C PRO A 127 -5.26 -15.22 -3.19
N ALA A 128 -4.34 -15.76 -3.97
CA ALA A 128 -2.93 -15.86 -3.61
C ALA A 128 -2.13 -14.57 -3.90
N ILE A 129 -2.69 -13.63 -4.68
CA ILE A 129 -2.03 -12.37 -5.02
C ILE A 129 -2.34 -11.33 -3.93
N THR A 130 -1.30 -10.75 -3.35
CA THR A 130 -1.44 -9.63 -2.41
C THR A 130 -1.43 -8.30 -3.17
N ILE A 131 -2.29 -7.37 -2.77
CA ILE A 131 -2.40 -6.04 -3.35
C ILE A 131 -1.73 -5.04 -2.41
N LEU A 132 -0.67 -4.38 -2.86
CA LEU A 132 -0.05 -3.26 -2.15
C LEU A 132 -0.65 -1.95 -2.70
N SER A 133 -1.51 -1.32 -1.90
CA SER A 133 -2.14 -0.05 -2.22
C SER A 133 -1.41 1.08 -1.50
N ASP A 134 -0.59 1.84 -2.22
CA ASP A 134 0.11 3.00 -1.67
C ASP A 134 -0.80 4.23 -1.75
N GLU A 135 -1.33 4.63 -0.60
CA GLU A 135 -2.30 5.71 -0.44
C GLU A 135 -1.69 6.94 0.24
N ILE A 136 -0.36 7.09 0.17
CA ILE A 136 0.38 8.18 0.86
C ILE A 136 -0.09 9.58 0.46
N TYR A 137 -0.72 9.71 -0.70
CA TYR A 137 -1.23 10.98 -1.22
C TYR A 137 -2.74 11.18 -1.00
N GLU A 138 -3.41 10.38 -0.18
CA GLU A 138 -4.87 10.43 0.00
C GLU A 138 -5.43 11.83 0.31
N TYR A 139 -4.69 12.66 1.08
CA TYR A 139 -5.09 14.04 1.39
C TYR A 139 -4.64 15.07 0.34
N ILE A 140 -3.92 14.64 -0.69
CA ILE A 140 -3.49 15.47 -1.82
C ILE A 140 -4.22 14.95 -3.06
N ASN A 141 -5.52 14.88 -2.96
CA ASN A 141 -6.44 14.52 -4.03
C ASN A 141 -7.32 15.72 -4.34
N PHE A 142 -7.24 16.23 -5.56
CA PHE A 142 -7.99 17.40 -6.01
C PHE A 142 -9.28 17.03 -6.78
N GLU A 143 -9.54 15.73 -6.97
CA GLU A 143 -10.70 15.19 -7.67
C GLU A 143 -11.81 14.71 -6.70
N GLY A 144 -11.66 14.98 -5.40
CA GLY A 144 -12.64 14.61 -4.39
C GLY A 144 -12.10 13.69 -3.30
N LYS A 145 -12.95 12.80 -2.79
CA LYS A 145 -12.57 11.84 -1.74
C LYS A 145 -11.68 10.75 -2.33
N ASN A 146 -10.61 10.40 -1.60
CA ASN A 146 -9.80 9.26 -1.96
C ASN A 146 -10.53 7.94 -1.65
N GLU A 147 -10.56 7.04 -2.62
CA GLU A 147 -11.13 5.72 -2.47
C GLU A 147 -10.01 4.68 -2.21
N SER A 148 -10.25 3.75 -1.32
CA SER A 148 -9.32 2.65 -1.02
C SER A 148 -9.86 1.33 -1.58
N ILE A 149 -8.99 0.53 -2.20
CA ILE A 149 -9.38 -0.81 -2.65
C ILE A 149 -9.70 -1.74 -1.46
N ALA A 150 -9.20 -1.43 -0.27
CA ALA A 150 -9.50 -2.18 0.96
C ALA A 150 -10.97 -2.04 1.45
N GLN A 151 -11.76 -1.13 0.85
CA GLN A 151 -13.19 -0.98 1.16
C GLN A 151 -14.04 -2.17 0.71
N PHE A 152 -13.53 -3.00 -0.19
CA PHE A 152 -14.23 -4.19 -0.70
C PHE A 152 -13.89 -5.39 0.20
N ASP A 153 -14.78 -5.70 1.13
CA ASP A 153 -14.58 -6.72 2.17
C ASP A 153 -14.15 -8.10 1.63
N PHE A 154 -14.62 -8.44 0.43
CA PHE A 154 -14.36 -9.76 -0.17
C PHE A 154 -12.91 -9.96 -0.64
N ILE A 155 -12.08 -8.91 -0.67
CA ILE A 155 -10.63 -9.00 -0.95
C ILE A 155 -9.78 -8.36 0.15
N LYS A 156 -10.38 -7.88 1.23
CA LYS A 156 -9.69 -7.09 2.25
C LYS A 156 -8.46 -7.81 2.83
N ASP A 157 -8.54 -9.12 2.99
CA ASP A 157 -7.42 -9.93 3.49
C ASP A 157 -6.25 -10.04 2.51
N GLN A 158 -6.46 -9.71 1.23
CA GLN A 158 -5.41 -9.62 0.21
C GLN A 158 -4.74 -8.24 0.16
N VAL A 159 -5.33 -7.22 0.81
CA VAL A 159 -4.86 -5.83 0.68
C VAL A 159 -3.93 -5.46 1.82
N VAL A 160 -2.83 -4.81 1.46
CA VAL A 160 -1.96 -4.05 2.36
C VAL A 160 -2.10 -2.58 1.99
N VAL A 161 -2.80 -1.83 2.81
CA VAL A 161 -2.85 -0.36 2.69
C VAL A 161 -1.54 0.21 3.24
N ILE A 162 -0.89 1.06 2.46
CA ILE A 162 0.35 1.74 2.85
C ILE A 162 0.08 3.24 2.89
N ASN A 163 0.41 3.88 3.99
CA ASN A 163 0.18 5.30 4.16
C ASN A 163 1.18 5.92 5.16
N GLY A 164 1.04 7.19 5.48
CA GLY A 164 1.89 7.88 6.43
C GLY A 164 1.65 9.39 6.46
N LEU A 165 2.44 10.08 7.28
CA LEU A 165 2.23 11.49 7.56
C LEU A 165 3.10 12.42 6.70
N SER A 166 3.99 11.86 5.88
CA SER A 166 4.99 12.63 5.13
C SER A 166 4.38 13.66 4.18
N LYS A 167 3.25 13.33 3.54
CA LYS A 167 2.63 14.12 2.47
C LYS A 167 1.46 14.93 2.99
N GLY A 168 0.35 14.30 3.32
CA GLY A 168 -0.87 14.99 3.76
C GLY A 168 -0.69 15.87 5.00
N PHE A 169 0.28 15.55 5.86
CA PHE A 169 0.58 16.33 7.08
C PHE A 169 1.86 17.16 6.97
N ALA A 170 2.51 17.23 5.80
CA ALA A 170 3.77 17.92 5.58
C ALA A 170 4.90 17.48 6.55
N MET A 171 4.87 16.22 7.00
CA MET A 171 5.79 15.67 8.02
C MET A 171 6.88 14.77 7.39
N THR A 172 7.47 15.18 6.26
CA THR A 172 8.48 14.36 5.56
C THR A 172 9.68 14.02 6.42
N GLY A 173 10.22 14.97 7.18
CA GLY A 173 11.37 14.80 8.07
C GLY A 173 11.06 13.99 9.33
N TRP A 174 9.82 13.85 9.71
CA TRP A 174 9.40 13.12 10.92
C TRP A 174 9.48 11.60 10.75
N ARG A 175 9.57 11.11 9.53
CA ARG A 175 9.76 9.70 9.19
C ARG A 175 8.74 8.77 9.84
N LEU A 176 7.44 8.97 9.57
CA LEU A 176 6.39 8.05 10.01
C LEU A 176 5.52 7.61 8.84
N GLY A 177 5.41 6.29 8.70
CA GLY A 177 4.47 5.59 7.84
C GLY A 177 3.83 4.43 8.59
N TYR A 178 2.84 3.84 7.98
CA TYR A 178 2.17 2.66 8.53
C TYR A 178 1.60 1.79 7.41
N THR A 179 1.32 0.54 7.75
CA THR A 179 0.51 -0.37 6.96
C THR A 179 -0.70 -0.81 7.74
N ALA A 180 -1.78 -1.15 7.02
CA ALA A 180 -2.92 -1.88 7.55
C ALA A 180 -3.16 -3.11 6.67
N SER A 181 -3.18 -4.30 7.25
CA SER A 181 -3.31 -5.57 6.53
C SER A 181 -3.91 -6.67 7.40
N ASN A 182 -4.09 -7.87 6.86
CA ASN A 182 -4.40 -9.02 7.68
C ASN A 182 -3.27 -9.29 8.71
N VAL A 183 -3.59 -9.98 9.79
CA VAL A 183 -2.68 -10.20 10.92
C VAL A 183 -1.45 -11.03 10.54
N ALA A 184 -1.56 -11.96 9.59
CA ALA A 184 -0.43 -12.79 9.18
C ALA A 184 0.65 -11.95 8.49
N ILE A 185 0.25 -11.09 7.54
CA ILE A 185 1.14 -10.17 6.84
C ILE A 185 1.72 -9.14 7.83
N ALA A 186 0.88 -8.56 8.72
CA ALA A 186 1.33 -7.62 9.73
C ALA A 186 2.44 -8.20 10.62
N LYS A 187 2.27 -9.44 11.10
CA LYS A 187 3.29 -10.14 11.90
C LYS A 187 4.58 -10.41 11.12
N GLY A 188 4.48 -10.76 9.83
CA GLY A 188 5.66 -10.93 8.96
C GLY A 188 6.46 -9.62 8.84
N MET A 189 5.80 -8.52 8.55
CA MET A 189 6.41 -7.19 8.48
C MET A 189 7.00 -6.73 9.83
N GLU A 190 6.28 -6.96 10.93
CA GLU A 190 6.75 -6.61 12.28
C GLU A 190 8.02 -7.39 12.66
N LYS A 191 8.08 -8.67 12.32
CA LYS A 191 9.26 -9.52 12.54
C LYS A 191 10.48 -9.00 11.79
N LEU A 192 10.32 -8.64 10.51
CA LEU A 192 11.39 -8.05 9.70
C LEU A 192 11.85 -6.70 10.26
N GLN A 193 10.92 -5.79 10.52
CA GLN A 193 11.23 -4.47 11.06
C GLN A 193 11.98 -4.56 12.40
N GLY A 194 11.61 -5.52 13.24
CA GLY A 194 12.29 -5.78 14.51
C GLY A 194 13.78 -6.08 14.37
N GLN A 195 14.20 -6.62 13.21
CA GLN A 195 15.62 -6.90 12.93
C GLN A 195 16.36 -5.73 12.25
N PHE A 196 15.64 -4.79 11.64
CA PHE A 196 16.26 -3.65 10.95
C PHE A 196 16.31 -2.40 11.82
N THR A 197 15.15 -1.94 12.29
CA THR A 197 15.02 -0.63 12.95
C THR A 197 14.29 -0.69 14.28
N SER A 198 13.78 -1.84 14.68
CA SER A 198 12.89 -2.05 15.83
C SER A 198 11.57 -1.27 15.69
N GLY A 199 11.60 0.04 15.87
CA GLY A 199 10.43 0.92 15.74
C GLY A 199 10.81 2.32 15.29
N THR A 200 9.81 3.10 14.94
CA THR A 200 10.01 4.52 14.63
C THR A 200 10.18 5.35 15.91
N CYS A 201 10.78 6.53 15.77
CA CYS A 201 11.09 7.45 16.89
C CYS A 201 9.85 7.71 17.77
N SER A 202 9.99 7.57 19.09
CA SER A 202 8.89 7.72 20.06
C SER A 202 8.30 9.13 20.09
N ILE A 203 9.13 10.17 19.86
CA ILE A 203 8.67 11.56 19.77
C ILE A 203 7.76 11.71 18.53
N THR A 204 8.19 11.15 17.41
CA THR A 204 7.39 11.13 16.18
C THR A 204 6.06 10.38 16.39
N GLN A 205 6.09 9.25 17.10
CA GLN A 205 4.88 8.49 17.40
C GLN A 205 3.87 9.33 18.20
N LYS A 206 4.34 10.09 19.20
CA LYS A 206 3.46 10.97 20.00
C LYS A 206 2.88 12.11 19.17
N ALA A 207 3.71 12.77 18.34
CA ALA A 207 3.23 13.81 17.42
C ALA A 207 2.19 13.26 16.44
N ALA A 208 2.40 12.05 15.93
CA ALA A 208 1.50 11.40 14.99
C ALA A 208 0.13 11.08 15.61
N VAL A 209 0.06 10.69 16.88
CA VAL A 209 -1.23 10.51 17.57
C VAL A 209 -2.04 11.79 17.51
N THR A 210 -1.42 12.94 17.81
CA THR A 210 -2.10 14.24 17.76
C THR A 210 -2.49 14.63 16.33
N ALA A 211 -1.67 14.30 15.35
CA ALA A 211 -1.97 14.63 13.94
C ALA A 211 -3.11 13.80 13.35
N LEU A 212 -3.34 12.58 13.85
CA LEU A 212 -4.35 11.65 13.33
C LEU A 212 -5.73 11.79 14.02
N VAL A 213 -5.81 12.46 15.14
CA VAL A 213 -7.06 12.76 15.86
C VAL A 213 -7.70 14.06 15.31
#